data_db482074bea151835bd426e79eef8412
#
_entry.id   db482074bea151835bd426e79eef8412
#
_cell.length_a   1.000
_cell.length_b   1.000
_cell.length_c   1.000
_cell.angle_alpha   90.00
_cell.angle_beta   90.00
_cell.angle_gamma   90.00
#
_symmetry.space_group_name_H-M   'P 1'
#
loop_
_entity.id
_entity.type
_entity.pdbx_description
1 polymer ?
#
loop_
_entity_poly.entity_id
_entity_poly.type
_entity_poly.pdbx_seq_one_letter_code
_entity_poly.pdbx_strand_id
1 'polypeptide(L)'
;MAPVARIDPKTLFTPDEWRHLTSRSSWRGGLLVVHAWGTIAAAIALVTIWPNPLTWLIAVMVVGTRQLGLAILMHEAAHGGLHTNKTINEWIGQWLCAVPVGADLASYRSYHLQHHRFTQQPEDPDLSLSAPFPITKESFTRKAIRDLTGQTFVKQRLPLFLSLFKPGASGDADSHESFLSSGADKMLRFLIANATLFAVFWLCGAGVWFFGVWIVAMATWLPLVTRIRNIAE
;
A
#
# COMPACT_ATOMS: atom_id res chain seq x y z
N MET A 1 0.87 22.75 -20.00
CA MET A 1 0.91 23.89 -19.05
C MET A 1 2.29 23.96 -18.39
N ALA A 2 2.72 25.13 -17.90
CA ALA A 2 3.97 25.19 -17.14
C ALA A 2 3.80 24.45 -15.80
N PRO A 3 4.83 23.73 -15.29
CA PRO A 3 4.79 23.13 -13.96
C PRO A 3 4.43 24.19 -12.92
N VAL A 4 3.73 23.78 -11.85
CA VAL A 4 3.42 24.70 -10.74
C VAL A 4 4.72 25.35 -10.27
N ALA A 5 4.74 26.69 -10.23
CA ALA A 5 5.90 27.43 -9.76
C ALA A 5 6.14 27.07 -8.29
N ARG A 6 7.20 26.34 -8.01
CA ARG A 6 7.60 25.98 -6.64
C ARG A 6 8.37 27.14 -6.04
N ILE A 7 7.96 27.55 -4.86
CA ILE A 7 8.74 28.50 -4.06
C ILE A 7 10.01 27.77 -3.61
N ASP A 8 11.18 28.39 -3.82
CA ASP A 8 12.44 27.81 -3.31
C ASP A 8 12.41 27.83 -1.77
N PRO A 9 12.50 26.69 -1.09
CA PRO A 9 12.52 26.62 0.38
C PRO A 9 13.56 27.55 1.03
N LYS A 10 14.66 27.82 0.34
CA LYS A 10 15.73 28.73 0.83
C LYS A 10 15.26 30.20 0.95
N THR A 11 14.14 30.57 0.31
CA THR A 11 13.55 31.90 0.45
C THR A 11 12.65 32.02 1.67
N LEU A 12 12.23 30.88 2.26
CA LEU A 12 11.30 30.81 3.39
C LEU A 12 11.99 30.40 4.71
N PHE A 13 13.06 29.62 4.63
CA PHE A 13 13.73 29.03 5.77
C PHE A 13 15.20 29.37 5.79
N THR A 14 15.77 29.58 6.98
CA THR A 14 17.22 29.60 7.17
C THR A 14 17.81 28.22 6.89
N PRO A 15 19.13 28.14 6.59
CA PRO A 15 19.80 26.85 6.35
C PRO A 15 19.67 25.86 7.52
N ASP A 16 19.63 26.35 8.76
CA ASP A 16 19.53 25.52 9.96
C ASP A 16 18.10 25.01 10.17
N GLU A 17 17.09 25.86 9.98
CA GLU A 17 15.67 25.45 9.98
C GLU A 17 15.42 24.41 8.91
N TRP A 18 15.90 24.65 7.68
CA TRP A 18 15.74 23.69 6.59
C TRP A 18 16.40 22.35 6.88
N ARG A 19 17.62 22.36 7.44
CA ARG A 19 18.31 21.13 7.83
C ARG A 19 17.56 20.39 8.93
N HIS A 20 17.00 21.10 9.90
CA HIS A 20 16.17 20.51 10.96
C HIS A 20 14.90 19.88 10.40
N LEU A 21 14.15 20.59 9.55
CA LEU A 21 12.91 20.13 8.93
C LEU A 21 13.12 18.94 7.99
N THR A 22 14.26 18.87 7.31
CA THR A 22 14.58 17.77 6.38
C THR A 22 15.38 16.64 7.02
N SER A 23 15.68 16.72 8.33
CA SER A 23 16.40 15.68 9.04
C SER A 23 15.61 14.36 9.10
N ARG A 24 16.27 13.26 8.76
CA ARG A 24 15.65 11.92 8.78
C ARG A 24 16.11 11.16 10.01
N SER A 25 15.20 10.34 10.56
CA SER A 25 15.46 9.54 11.75
C SER A 25 15.17 8.06 11.49
N SER A 26 16.20 7.24 11.41
CA SER A 26 16.07 5.79 11.17
C SER A 26 15.28 5.06 12.25
N TRP A 27 15.46 5.42 13.53
CA TRP A 27 14.78 4.75 14.62
C TRP A 27 13.25 5.01 14.62
N ARG A 28 12.82 6.22 14.25
CA ARG A 28 11.39 6.56 14.15
C ARG A 28 10.70 5.76 13.04
N GLY A 29 11.31 5.69 11.85
CA GLY A 29 10.77 4.88 10.76
C GLY A 29 10.69 3.40 11.14
N GLY A 30 11.75 2.85 11.75
CA GLY A 30 11.74 1.48 12.28
C GLY A 30 10.64 1.24 13.32
N LEU A 31 10.47 2.18 14.26
CA LEU A 31 9.41 2.09 15.27
C LEU A 31 8.00 2.07 14.65
N LEU A 32 7.75 2.88 13.63
CA LEU A 32 6.46 2.89 12.94
C LEU A 32 6.17 1.54 12.25
N VAL A 33 7.17 0.92 11.63
CA VAL A 33 7.03 -0.42 11.03
C VAL A 33 6.75 -1.47 12.10
N VAL A 34 7.52 -1.46 13.20
CA VAL A 34 7.29 -2.38 14.34
C VAL A 34 5.90 -2.16 14.95
N HIS A 35 5.47 -0.92 15.12
CA HIS A 35 4.11 -0.60 15.60
C HIS A 35 3.02 -1.14 14.67
N ALA A 36 3.18 -0.99 13.35
CA ALA A 36 2.19 -1.48 12.39
C ALA A 36 2.06 -3.02 12.49
N TRP A 37 3.17 -3.75 12.43
CA TRP A 37 3.17 -5.21 12.54
C TRP A 37 2.80 -5.71 13.93
N GLY A 38 3.22 -5.03 15.00
CA GLY A 38 2.84 -5.34 16.37
C GLY A 38 1.33 -5.21 16.60
N THR A 39 0.70 -4.18 16.02
CA THR A 39 -0.76 -4.01 16.08
C THR A 39 -1.48 -5.12 15.31
N ILE A 40 -0.96 -5.53 14.14
CA ILE A 40 -1.50 -6.68 13.38
C ILE A 40 -1.39 -7.95 14.22
N ALA A 41 -0.22 -8.22 14.79
CA ALA A 41 0.00 -9.40 15.63
C ALA A 41 -0.94 -9.41 16.86
N ALA A 42 -1.13 -8.26 17.52
CA ALA A 42 -2.04 -8.14 18.65
C ALA A 42 -3.51 -8.40 18.25
N ALA A 43 -3.96 -7.92 17.10
CA ALA A 43 -5.31 -8.18 16.60
C ALA A 43 -5.52 -9.66 16.26
N ILE A 44 -4.51 -10.32 15.67
CA ILE A 44 -4.54 -11.77 15.40
C ILE A 44 -4.53 -12.57 16.71
N ALA A 45 -3.69 -12.19 17.69
CA ALA A 45 -3.67 -12.82 19.00
C ALA A 45 -5.02 -12.69 19.71
N LEU A 46 -5.67 -11.51 19.65
CA LEU A 46 -6.98 -11.28 20.24
C LEU A 46 -8.02 -12.29 19.71
N VAL A 47 -8.15 -12.44 18.39
CA VAL A 47 -9.14 -13.36 17.81
C VAL A 47 -8.74 -14.83 17.98
N THR A 48 -7.46 -15.13 18.12
CA THR A 48 -6.97 -16.48 18.39
C THR A 48 -7.33 -16.94 19.81
N ILE A 49 -7.18 -16.04 20.80
CA ILE A 49 -7.46 -16.31 22.21
C ILE A 49 -8.96 -16.32 22.51
N TRP A 50 -9.70 -15.40 21.93
CA TRP A 50 -11.15 -15.26 22.11
C TRP A 50 -11.89 -15.28 20.76
N PRO A 51 -12.02 -16.46 20.12
CA PRO A 51 -12.64 -16.58 18.80
C PRO A 51 -14.17 -16.40 18.88
N ASN A 52 -14.63 -15.23 18.52
CA ASN A 52 -16.06 -14.90 18.42
C ASN A 52 -16.29 -13.83 17.33
N PRO A 53 -17.55 -13.60 16.90
CA PRO A 53 -17.85 -12.65 15.81
C PRO A 53 -17.38 -11.22 16.07
N LEU A 54 -17.42 -10.75 17.34
CA LEU A 54 -16.99 -9.39 17.67
C LEU A 54 -15.48 -9.22 17.56
N THR A 55 -14.71 -10.14 18.14
CA THR A 55 -13.24 -10.10 18.05
C THR A 55 -12.76 -10.32 16.62
N TRP A 56 -13.45 -11.15 15.84
CA TRP A 56 -13.19 -11.30 14.42
C TRP A 56 -13.41 -9.99 13.65
N LEU A 57 -14.55 -9.32 13.86
CA LEU A 57 -14.84 -8.04 13.19
C LEU A 57 -13.80 -6.98 13.55
N ILE A 58 -13.45 -6.86 14.86
CA ILE A 58 -12.41 -5.94 15.33
C ILE A 58 -11.08 -6.27 14.65
N ALA A 59 -10.69 -7.56 14.59
CA ALA A 59 -9.43 -7.96 13.97
C ALA A 59 -9.41 -7.62 12.47
N VAL A 60 -10.48 -7.87 11.71
CA VAL A 60 -10.59 -7.50 10.30
C VAL A 60 -10.45 -5.98 10.11
N MET A 61 -11.13 -5.18 10.92
CA MET A 61 -11.07 -3.72 10.82
C MET A 61 -9.67 -3.19 11.18
N VAL A 62 -9.07 -3.66 12.28
CA VAL A 62 -7.73 -3.23 12.71
C VAL A 62 -6.69 -3.66 11.70
N VAL A 63 -6.69 -4.92 11.25
CA VAL A 63 -5.72 -5.43 10.28
C VAL A 63 -5.85 -4.70 8.95
N GLY A 64 -7.05 -4.50 8.41
CA GLY A 64 -7.23 -3.77 7.14
C GLY A 64 -6.80 -2.31 7.24
N THR A 65 -7.04 -1.66 8.38
CA THR A 65 -6.53 -0.30 8.63
C THR A 65 -4.99 -0.29 8.74
N ARG A 66 -4.37 -1.31 9.34
CA ARG A 66 -2.90 -1.44 9.38
C ARG A 66 -2.31 -1.81 8.03
N GLN A 67 -3.02 -2.55 7.19
CA GLN A 67 -2.62 -2.79 5.79
C GLN A 67 -2.55 -1.47 5.00
N LEU A 68 -3.51 -0.54 5.20
CA LEU A 68 -3.39 0.82 4.69
C LEU A 68 -2.19 1.55 5.32
N GLY A 69 -1.96 1.37 6.63
CA GLY A 69 -0.77 1.91 7.32
C GLY A 69 0.54 1.43 6.69
N LEU A 70 0.63 0.15 6.29
CA LEU A 70 1.79 -0.37 5.55
C LEU A 70 1.95 0.31 4.18
N ALA A 71 0.85 0.58 3.46
CA ALA A 71 0.89 1.34 2.22
C ALA A 71 1.37 2.79 2.43
N ILE A 72 0.99 3.43 3.55
CA ILE A 72 1.50 4.75 3.93
C ILE A 72 3.00 4.69 4.27
N LEU A 73 3.46 3.65 4.97
CA LEU A 73 4.89 3.46 5.24
C LEU A 73 5.68 3.19 3.94
N MET A 74 5.10 2.48 2.97
CA MET A 74 5.68 2.38 1.62
C MET A 74 5.80 3.76 0.95
N HIS A 75 4.79 4.63 1.09
CA HIS A 75 4.85 6.02 0.62
C HIS A 75 6.03 6.77 1.27
N GLU A 76 6.21 6.67 2.58
CA GLU A 76 7.36 7.25 3.28
C GLU A 76 8.69 6.68 2.76
N ALA A 77 8.75 5.37 2.47
CA ALA A 77 9.92 4.75 1.86
C ALA A 77 10.18 5.27 0.44
N ALA A 78 9.15 5.61 -0.33
CA ALA A 78 9.30 6.21 -1.65
C ALA A 78 10.04 7.56 -1.59
N HIS A 79 9.83 8.31 -0.51
CA HIS A 79 10.57 9.55 -0.20
C HIS A 79 11.91 9.31 0.54
N GLY A 80 12.26 8.06 0.85
CA GLY A 80 13.44 7.72 1.64
C GLY A 80 13.29 8.07 3.12
N GLY A 81 12.05 8.12 3.64
CA GLY A 81 11.72 8.59 4.99
C GLY A 81 11.85 7.54 6.10
N LEU A 82 11.88 6.25 5.79
CA LEU A 82 11.91 5.21 6.81
C LEU A 82 13.31 4.99 7.41
N HIS A 83 14.37 5.17 6.63
CA HIS A 83 15.73 4.94 7.09
C HIS A 83 16.74 5.83 6.36
N THR A 84 17.78 6.30 7.08
CA THR A 84 18.84 7.13 6.49
C THR A 84 19.72 6.36 5.48
N ASN A 85 19.95 5.07 5.72
CA ASN A 85 20.60 4.18 4.75
C ASN A 85 19.60 3.80 3.67
N LYS A 86 19.92 4.13 2.41
CA LYS A 86 19.06 3.91 1.25
C LYS A 86 18.71 2.42 1.05
N THR A 87 19.68 1.53 1.15
CA THR A 87 19.48 0.08 0.95
C THR A 87 18.51 -0.49 1.99
N ILE A 88 18.63 -0.09 3.26
CA ILE A 88 17.73 -0.51 4.33
C ILE A 88 16.34 0.08 4.11
N ASN A 89 16.24 1.36 3.72
CA ASN A 89 14.97 2.00 3.37
C ASN A 89 14.24 1.26 2.25
N GLU A 90 14.95 0.91 1.17
CA GLU A 90 14.40 0.16 0.04
C GLU A 90 13.92 -1.23 0.48
N TRP A 91 14.73 -1.93 1.26
CA TRP A 91 14.39 -3.27 1.71
C TRP A 91 13.15 -3.29 2.62
N ILE A 92 13.11 -2.42 3.64
CA ILE A 92 11.98 -2.29 4.55
C ILE A 92 10.72 -1.87 3.78
N GLY A 93 10.83 -0.81 2.95
CA GLY A 93 9.71 -0.29 2.17
C GLY A 93 9.14 -1.33 1.21
N GLN A 94 10.00 -2.11 0.54
CA GLN A 94 9.56 -3.15 -0.39
C GLN A 94 8.98 -4.36 0.35
N TRP A 95 9.73 -4.99 1.25
CA TRP A 95 9.39 -6.31 1.77
C TRP A 95 8.50 -6.30 3.01
N LEU A 96 8.61 -5.27 3.85
CA LEU A 96 7.78 -5.17 5.06
C LEU A 96 6.55 -4.25 4.89
N CYS A 97 6.53 -3.39 3.84
CA CYS A 97 5.44 -2.44 3.67
C CYS A 97 4.65 -2.67 2.37
N ALA A 98 5.31 -2.74 1.21
CA ALA A 98 4.65 -2.82 -0.10
C ALA A 98 4.13 -4.22 -0.44
N VAL A 99 5.03 -5.19 -0.55
CA VAL A 99 4.74 -6.53 -1.09
C VAL A 99 3.67 -7.29 -0.30
N PRO A 100 3.64 -7.27 1.05
CA PRO A 100 2.62 -7.98 1.81
C PRO A 100 1.18 -7.55 1.47
N VAL A 101 0.98 -6.29 1.12
CA VAL A 101 -0.32 -5.75 0.71
C VAL A 101 -0.48 -5.66 -0.81
N GLY A 102 0.47 -6.24 -1.56
CA GLY A 102 0.42 -6.37 -3.00
C GLY A 102 0.70 -5.08 -3.77
N ALA A 103 1.53 -4.22 -3.23
CA ALA A 103 2.13 -3.07 -3.88
C ALA A 103 3.58 -3.35 -4.27
N ASP A 104 4.19 -2.43 -5.02
CA ASP A 104 5.60 -2.45 -5.40
C ASP A 104 6.19 -1.06 -5.24
N LEU A 105 7.23 -0.93 -4.42
CA LEU A 105 7.81 0.36 -4.04
C LEU A 105 8.37 1.13 -5.24
N ALA A 106 9.06 0.45 -6.16
CA ALA A 106 9.69 1.12 -7.30
C ALA A 106 8.63 1.71 -8.25
N SER A 107 7.61 0.91 -8.58
CA SER A 107 6.49 1.35 -9.42
C SER A 107 5.70 2.48 -8.75
N TYR A 108 5.44 2.35 -7.46
CA TYR A 108 4.75 3.38 -6.68
C TYR A 108 5.55 4.68 -6.66
N ARG A 109 6.85 4.61 -6.41
CA ARG A 109 7.72 5.81 -6.39
C ARG A 109 7.68 6.56 -7.71
N SER A 110 7.82 5.86 -8.84
CA SER A 110 7.76 6.48 -10.17
C SER A 110 6.45 7.24 -10.39
N TYR A 111 5.33 6.57 -10.12
CA TYR A 111 3.98 7.13 -10.20
C TYR A 111 3.82 8.34 -9.25
N HIS A 112 4.19 8.19 -7.99
CA HIS A 112 4.00 9.19 -6.95
C HIS A 112 4.88 10.45 -7.14
N LEU A 113 6.12 10.30 -7.61
CA LEU A 113 6.95 11.45 -7.93
C LEU A 113 6.44 12.21 -9.17
N GLN A 114 5.76 11.55 -10.11
CA GLN A 114 5.05 12.22 -11.18
C GLN A 114 3.87 13.03 -10.66
N HIS A 115 3.06 12.48 -9.73
CA HIS A 115 2.02 13.20 -9.02
C HIS A 115 2.58 14.48 -8.35
N HIS A 116 3.64 14.36 -7.57
CA HIS A 116 4.28 15.53 -6.94
C HIS A 116 4.78 16.56 -7.95
N ARG A 117 5.22 16.13 -9.14
CA ARG A 117 5.70 17.03 -10.18
C ARG A 117 4.57 17.80 -10.85
N PHE A 118 3.41 17.17 -11.02
CA PHE A 118 2.30 17.69 -11.82
C PHE A 118 0.99 17.83 -11.04
N THR A 119 1.06 17.94 -9.70
CA THR A 119 -0.12 18.01 -8.82
C THR A 119 -1.22 18.90 -9.40
N GLN A 120 -2.43 18.35 -9.56
CA GLN A 120 -3.63 19.01 -10.10
C GLN A 120 -3.49 19.48 -11.56
N GLN A 121 -2.52 18.98 -12.32
CA GLN A 121 -2.36 19.25 -13.76
C GLN A 121 -2.82 18.06 -14.60
N PRO A 122 -3.06 18.21 -15.91
CA PRO A 122 -3.47 17.09 -16.78
C PRO A 122 -2.54 15.87 -16.76
N GLU A 123 -1.26 16.10 -16.49
CA GLU A 123 -0.22 15.08 -16.41
C GLU A 123 -0.15 14.38 -15.04
N ASP A 124 -0.96 14.84 -14.06
CA ASP A 124 -1.05 14.24 -12.74
C ASP A 124 -1.78 12.90 -12.80
N PRO A 125 -1.10 11.77 -12.51
CA PRO A 125 -1.74 10.46 -12.55
C PRO A 125 -2.86 10.29 -11.52
N ASP A 126 -2.88 11.09 -10.44
CA ASP A 126 -3.89 11.03 -9.38
C ASP A 126 -5.19 11.78 -9.74
N LEU A 127 -5.23 12.56 -10.81
CA LEU A 127 -6.47 13.19 -11.27
C LEU A 127 -7.60 12.21 -11.51
N SER A 128 -7.28 10.98 -11.97
CA SER A 128 -8.28 9.92 -12.17
C SER A 128 -8.94 9.47 -10.85
N LEU A 129 -8.30 9.69 -9.71
CA LEU A 129 -8.80 9.37 -8.38
C LEU A 129 -9.69 10.46 -7.82
N SER A 130 -9.36 11.74 -8.07
CA SER A 130 -10.04 12.92 -7.53
C SER A 130 -11.11 13.50 -8.48
N ALA A 131 -10.89 13.49 -9.79
CA ALA A 131 -11.77 14.05 -10.80
C ALA A 131 -13.25 13.59 -10.75
N PRO A 132 -13.59 12.34 -10.32
CA PRO A 132 -14.98 11.93 -10.18
C PRO A 132 -15.74 12.60 -9.03
N PHE A 133 -15.06 13.28 -8.10
CA PHE A 133 -15.71 13.89 -6.93
C PHE A 133 -16.14 15.34 -7.19
N PRO A 134 -17.27 15.79 -6.59
CA PRO A 134 -18.17 15.08 -5.67
C PRO A 134 -19.04 14.01 -6.38
N ILE A 135 -19.30 12.90 -5.67
CA ILE A 135 -20.19 11.84 -6.16
C ILE A 135 -21.50 11.79 -5.36
N THR A 136 -22.56 11.18 -5.93
CA THR A 136 -23.82 11.00 -5.21
C THR A 136 -23.70 9.94 -4.10
N LYS A 137 -24.63 9.98 -3.12
CA LYS A 137 -24.69 8.99 -2.04
C LYS A 137 -24.87 7.57 -2.59
N GLU A 138 -25.69 7.39 -3.62
CA GLU A 138 -25.94 6.11 -4.28
C GLU A 138 -24.66 5.58 -4.95
N SER A 139 -23.91 6.45 -5.60
CA SER A 139 -22.62 6.08 -6.21
C SER A 139 -21.60 5.66 -5.15
N PHE A 140 -21.53 6.38 -4.04
CA PHE A 140 -20.66 6.03 -2.91
C PHE A 140 -21.07 4.68 -2.30
N THR A 141 -22.35 4.49 -1.98
CA THR A 141 -22.86 3.25 -1.40
C THR A 141 -22.57 2.04 -2.27
N ARG A 142 -22.82 2.15 -3.59
CA ARG A 142 -22.50 1.08 -4.55
C ARG A 142 -20.99 0.75 -4.56
N LYS A 143 -20.13 1.76 -4.50
CA LYS A 143 -18.67 1.57 -4.44
C LYS A 143 -18.25 0.93 -3.11
N ALA A 144 -18.80 1.36 -1.97
CA ALA A 144 -18.55 0.79 -0.66
C ALA A 144 -18.97 -0.68 -0.55
N ILE A 145 -20.17 -1.03 -1.09
CA ILE A 145 -20.62 -2.42 -1.15
C ILE A 145 -19.66 -3.26 -1.99
N ARG A 146 -19.20 -2.77 -3.14
CA ARG A 146 -18.22 -3.46 -3.99
C ARG A 146 -16.90 -3.69 -3.27
N ASP A 147 -16.46 -2.74 -2.46
CA ASP A 147 -15.24 -2.88 -1.66
C ASP A 147 -15.44 -3.93 -0.56
N LEU A 148 -16.50 -3.81 0.22
CA LEU A 148 -16.82 -4.73 1.33
C LEU A 148 -17.14 -6.17 0.88
N THR A 149 -17.58 -6.36 -0.36
CA THR A 149 -17.83 -7.69 -0.93
C THR A 149 -16.63 -8.30 -1.67
N GLY A 150 -15.44 -7.64 -1.62
CA GLY A 150 -14.20 -8.14 -2.23
C GLY A 150 -14.11 -7.98 -3.74
N GLN A 151 -15.12 -7.44 -4.41
CA GLN A 151 -15.12 -7.28 -5.88
C GLN A 151 -14.00 -6.38 -6.37
N THR A 152 -13.66 -5.32 -5.61
CA THR A 152 -12.55 -4.42 -5.93
C THR A 152 -11.22 -5.16 -5.86
N PHE A 153 -11.02 -5.99 -4.83
CA PHE A 153 -9.80 -6.81 -4.68
C PHE A 153 -9.62 -7.76 -5.86
N VAL A 154 -10.67 -8.52 -6.20
CA VAL A 154 -10.64 -9.45 -7.33
C VAL A 154 -10.31 -8.71 -8.63
N LYS A 155 -11.00 -7.59 -8.89
CA LYS A 155 -10.76 -6.77 -10.10
C LYS A 155 -9.32 -6.29 -10.21
N GLN A 156 -8.68 -5.95 -9.11
CA GLN A 156 -7.29 -5.48 -9.09
C GLN A 156 -6.26 -6.61 -9.18
N ARG A 157 -6.55 -7.78 -8.60
CA ARG A 157 -5.59 -8.88 -8.51
C ARG A 157 -5.68 -9.88 -9.67
N LEU A 158 -6.87 -10.07 -10.23
CA LEU A 158 -7.08 -11.04 -11.31
C LEU A 158 -6.17 -10.79 -12.54
N PRO A 159 -6.01 -9.56 -13.05
CA PRO A 159 -5.10 -9.31 -14.17
C PRO A 159 -3.64 -9.65 -13.86
N LEU A 160 -3.19 -9.33 -12.64
CA LEU A 160 -1.83 -9.66 -12.18
C LEU A 160 -1.63 -11.17 -12.02
N PHE A 161 -2.63 -11.87 -11.47
CA PHE A 161 -2.60 -13.33 -11.36
C PHE A 161 -2.56 -14.00 -12.74
N LEU A 162 -3.38 -13.55 -13.68
CA LEU A 162 -3.41 -14.07 -15.05
C LEU A 162 -2.09 -13.83 -15.80
N SER A 163 -1.32 -12.79 -15.43
CA SER A 163 -0.01 -12.53 -16.03
C SER A 163 1.04 -13.62 -15.72
N LEU A 164 0.86 -14.41 -14.65
CA LEU A 164 1.72 -15.56 -14.32
C LEU A 164 1.66 -16.67 -15.40
N PHE A 165 0.55 -16.78 -16.10
CA PHE A 165 0.30 -17.85 -17.09
C PHE A 165 0.56 -17.40 -18.53
N LYS A 166 1.03 -16.17 -18.74
CA LYS A 166 1.40 -15.68 -20.07
C LYS A 166 2.86 -15.98 -20.32
N PRO A 167 3.21 -16.63 -21.47
CA PRO A 167 4.61 -16.82 -21.82
C PRO A 167 5.32 -15.46 -21.89
N GLY A 168 6.48 -15.35 -21.25
CA GLY A 168 7.29 -14.14 -21.26
C GLY A 168 7.71 -13.84 -22.69
N ALA A 169 7.27 -12.72 -23.21
CA ALA A 169 7.86 -12.16 -24.41
C ALA A 169 9.04 -11.28 -23.98
N SER A 170 10.21 -11.61 -24.50
CA SER A 170 11.38 -10.73 -24.47
C SER A 170 11.15 -9.62 -25.49
N GLY A 171 10.49 -8.55 -25.07
CA GLY A 171 10.18 -7.40 -25.91
C GLY A 171 10.71 -6.09 -25.34
N ASP A 172 10.83 -5.07 -26.15
CA ASP A 172 11.32 -3.73 -25.82
C ASP A 172 10.61 -3.13 -24.59
N ALA A 173 11.33 -2.34 -23.80
CA ALA A 173 10.89 -1.81 -22.52
C ALA A 173 9.57 -1.01 -22.55
N ASP A 174 9.13 -0.56 -23.71
CA ASP A 174 7.90 0.21 -23.94
C ASP A 174 6.71 -0.64 -24.42
N SER A 175 6.85 -1.98 -24.53
CA SER A 175 5.80 -2.85 -25.04
C SER A 175 4.84 -3.33 -23.94
N HIS A 176 3.60 -3.65 -24.33
CA HIS A 176 2.58 -4.31 -23.51
C HIS A 176 3.10 -5.62 -22.86
N GLU A 177 4.07 -6.26 -23.47
CA GLU A 177 4.73 -7.48 -23.02
C GLU A 177 5.66 -7.23 -21.83
N SER A 178 6.39 -6.11 -21.80
CA SER A 178 7.17 -5.66 -20.64
C SER A 178 6.26 -5.37 -19.42
N PHE A 179 5.07 -4.80 -19.65
CA PHE A 179 4.08 -4.61 -18.59
C PHE A 179 3.58 -5.93 -17.99
N LEU A 180 3.34 -6.95 -18.82
CA LEU A 180 2.86 -8.26 -18.38
C LEU A 180 3.94 -9.04 -17.60
N SER A 181 5.22 -9.01 -18.05
CA SER A 181 6.34 -9.59 -17.30
C SER A 181 6.52 -8.90 -15.94
N SER A 182 6.42 -7.58 -15.89
CA SER A 182 6.40 -6.81 -14.64
C SER A 182 5.22 -7.17 -13.74
N GLY A 183 4.06 -7.49 -14.31
CA GLY A 183 2.88 -7.96 -13.57
C GLY A 183 3.09 -9.32 -12.94
N ALA A 184 3.67 -10.27 -13.68
CA ALA A 184 4.01 -11.60 -13.19
C ALA A 184 5.02 -11.55 -12.04
N ASP A 185 6.08 -10.75 -12.15
CA ASP A 185 7.09 -10.57 -11.11
C ASP A 185 6.50 -9.98 -9.82
N LYS A 186 5.64 -8.96 -9.95
CA LYS A 186 4.92 -8.38 -8.81
C LYS A 186 4.00 -9.40 -8.13
N MET A 187 3.28 -10.20 -8.91
CA MET A 187 2.41 -11.24 -8.37
C MET A 187 3.22 -12.33 -7.69
N LEU A 188 4.34 -12.76 -8.27
CA LEU A 188 5.21 -13.76 -7.65
C LEU A 188 5.76 -13.29 -6.30
N ARG A 189 6.26 -12.05 -6.22
CA ARG A 189 6.72 -11.46 -4.94
C ARG A 189 5.59 -11.41 -3.91
N PHE A 190 4.38 -11.00 -4.32
CA PHE A 190 3.21 -10.99 -3.46
C PHE A 190 2.89 -12.39 -2.92
N LEU A 191 2.90 -13.41 -3.77
CA LEU A 191 2.65 -14.80 -3.37
C LEU A 191 3.72 -15.32 -2.41
N ILE A 192 5.01 -15.06 -2.68
CA ILE A 192 6.12 -15.45 -1.81
C ILE A 192 5.98 -14.80 -0.42
N ALA A 193 5.75 -13.49 -0.36
CA ALA A 193 5.61 -12.79 0.91
C ALA A 193 4.38 -13.27 1.71
N ASN A 194 3.26 -13.50 1.04
CA ASN A 194 2.06 -14.00 1.70
C ASN A 194 2.16 -15.49 2.08
N ALA A 195 2.88 -16.32 1.32
CA ALA A 195 3.20 -17.68 1.72
C ALA A 195 4.12 -17.71 2.96
N THR A 196 5.13 -16.84 3.01
CA THR A 196 5.97 -16.65 4.20
C THR A 196 5.16 -16.20 5.40
N LEU A 197 4.28 -15.22 5.21
CA LEU A 197 3.40 -14.73 6.27
C LEU A 197 2.43 -15.83 6.75
N PHE A 198 1.85 -16.61 5.84
CA PHE A 198 1.03 -17.77 6.18
C PHE A 198 1.81 -18.78 7.03
N ALA A 199 3.05 -19.09 6.65
CA ALA A 199 3.90 -19.98 7.43
C ALA A 199 4.14 -19.45 8.86
N VAL A 200 4.37 -18.13 9.02
CA VAL A 200 4.48 -17.51 10.34
C VAL A 200 3.20 -17.66 11.15
N PHE A 201 2.03 -17.36 10.54
CA PHE A 201 0.73 -17.56 11.20
C PHE A 201 0.52 -19.01 11.63
N TRP A 202 0.86 -19.94 10.75
CA TRP A 202 0.74 -21.38 11.03
C TRP A 202 1.62 -21.82 12.21
N LEU A 203 2.87 -21.42 12.22
CA LEU A 203 3.82 -21.74 13.30
C LEU A 203 3.40 -21.12 14.65
N CYS A 204 2.69 -19.98 14.63
CA CYS A 204 2.12 -19.36 15.82
C CYS A 204 0.75 -19.93 16.23
N GLY A 205 0.25 -21.00 15.59
CA GLY A 205 -1.07 -21.57 15.88
C GLY A 205 -2.27 -20.73 15.39
N ALA A 206 -2.01 -19.72 14.55
CA ALA A 206 -3.00 -18.77 14.05
C ALA A 206 -3.30 -18.94 12.55
N GLY A 207 -2.94 -20.08 11.94
CA GLY A 207 -2.99 -20.29 10.48
C GLY A 207 -4.36 -20.07 9.85
N VAL A 208 -5.46 -20.40 10.53
CA VAL A 208 -6.82 -20.12 10.06
C VAL A 208 -7.09 -18.63 9.90
N TRP A 209 -6.48 -17.78 10.73
CA TRP A 209 -6.67 -16.33 10.71
C TRP A 209 -5.89 -15.63 9.60
N PHE A 210 -4.93 -16.33 8.97
CA PHE A 210 -4.36 -15.81 7.73
C PHE A 210 -5.43 -15.65 6.66
N PHE A 211 -6.27 -16.63 6.44
CA PHE A 211 -7.40 -16.51 5.50
C PHE A 211 -8.55 -15.72 6.11
N GLY A 212 -8.96 -16.05 7.33
CA GLY A 212 -10.15 -15.49 7.98
C GLY A 212 -10.01 -14.03 8.43
N VAL A 213 -8.80 -13.50 8.57
CA VAL A 213 -8.59 -12.10 8.95
C VAL A 213 -7.69 -11.37 7.96
N TRP A 214 -6.45 -11.84 7.72
CA TRP A 214 -5.49 -11.10 6.89
C TRP A 214 -5.98 -10.93 5.45
N ILE A 215 -6.41 -12.03 4.80
CA ILE A 215 -6.93 -11.98 3.42
C ILE A 215 -8.30 -11.31 3.36
N VAL A 216 -9.20 -11.61 4.31
CA VAL A 216 -10.52 -10.95 4.38
C VAL A 216 -10.36 -9.45 4.54
N ALA A 217 -9.50 -8.97 5.44
CA ALA A 217 -9.24 -7.54 5.63
C ALA A 217 -8.71 -6.90 4.35
N MET A 218 -7.76 -7.56 3.67
CA MET A 218 -7.18 -7.10 2.40
C MET A 218 -8.23 -7.05 1.28
N ALA A 219 -9.16 -8.00 1.25
CA ALA A 219 -10.18 -8.08 0.22
C ALA A 219 -11.35 -7.11 0.44
N THR A 220 -11.63 -6.73 1.68
CA THR A 220 -12.87 -6.01 2.04
C THR A 220 -12.60 -4.65 2.69
N TRP A 221 -11.97 -4.64 3.87
CA TRP A 221 -11.80 -3.42 4.67
C TRP A 221 -10.73 -2.48 4.09
N LEU A 222 -9.60 -3.01 3.63
CA LEU A 222 -8.54 -2.21 3.02
C LEU A 222 -9.04 -1.38 1.81
N PRO A 223 -9.76 -1.93 0.82
CA PRO A 223 -10.30 -1.13 -0.28
C PRO A 223 -11.24 -0.01 0.19
N LEU A 224 -12.08 -0.28 1.18
CA LEU A 224 -13.01 0.72 1.73
C LEU A 224 -12.26 1.87 2.40
N VAL A 225 -11.33 1.58 3.34
CA VAL A 225 -10.60 2.64 4.05
C VAL A 225 -9.67 3.43 3.11
N THR A 226 -9.11 2.77 2.08
CA THR A 226 -8.35 3.45 1.02
C THR A 226 -9.24 4.41 0.24
N ARG A 227 -10.47 4.01 -0.08
CA ARG A 227 -11.44 4.90 -0.75
C ARG A 227 -11.80 6.10 0.11
N ILE A 228 -12.05 5.89 1.41
CA ILE A 228 -12.36 7.00 2.34
C ILE A 228 -11.18 7.96 2.43
N ARG A 229 -9.95 7.44 2.54
CA ARG A 229 -8.74 8.27 2.52
C ARG A 229 -8.64 9.12 1.25
N ASN A 230 -8.82 8.52 0.08
CA ASN A 230 -8.74 9.23 -1.21
C ASN A 230 -9.84 10.28 -1.43
N ILE A 231 -10.93 10.25 -0.64
CA ILE A 231 -11.96 11.30 -0.64
C ILE A 231 -11.55 12.47 0.26
N ALA A 232 -10.79 12.17 1.32
CA ALA A 232 -10.39 13.16 2.33
C ALA A 232 -9.14 13.96 1.93
N GLU A 233 -8.40 13.53 0.91
CA GLU A 233 -7.26 14.23 0.30
C GLU A 233 -7.69 15.20 -0.79
#